data_f713308a9ff6b51924be3a494d012bef
#
_entry.id   f713308a9ff6b51924be3a494d012bef
#
_cell.length_a   1.000
_cell.length_b   1.000
_cell.length_c   1.000
_cell.angle_alpha   90.00
_cell.angle_beta   90.00
_cell.angle_gamma   90.00
#
_symmetry.space_group_name_H-M   'P 1'
#
loop_
_entity.id
_entity.type
_entity.pdbx_description
1 polymer ?
#
loop_
_entity_poly.entity_id
_entity_poly.type
_entity_poly.pdbx_seq_one_letter_code
_entity_poly.pdbx_strand_id
1 'polypeptide(L)'
;LVGQPGESVTVPVWGYIGDAVDLTEGTPMDTEQMTASHDDYKIKEAGKAVELTDKAILTGLGDPVGAAAQQLSMAIASKVDNDVLAALSGATLTSTSTSAISYDGIVDAVAKFEEEQEGVVKYLFISSAQETTLRKDPNFIDKNKYGNDVMASGVIGKVAGCNVVVSRKIVENGGNFTNFIVQVTPEPEDGVPALPAVTIFMKRDALVETDRD
;
A
#
# COMPACT_ATOMS: atom_id res chain seq x y z
N LEU A 1 -9.33 -2.70 -18.07
CA LEU A 1 -9.67 -4.15 -18.20
C LEU A 1 -11.18 -4.44 -18.08
N VAL A 2 -12.00 -3.44 -17.81
CA VAL A 2 -13.47 -3.58 -17.73
C VAL A 2 -14.00 -4.07 -19.08
N GLY A 3 -14.80 -5.15 -19.04
CA GLY A 3 -15.42 -5.74 -20.25
C GLY A 3 -14.54 -6.68 -21.07
N GLN A 4 -13.29 -6.93 -20.71
CA GLN A 4 -12.47 -7.94 -21.39
C GLN A 4 -12.74 -9.34 -20.83
N PRO A 5 -12.95 -10.37 -21.69
CA PRO A 5 -13.14 -11.75 -21.24
C PRO A 5 -11.85 -12.34 -20.69
N GLY A 6 -11.97 -13.32 -19.80
CA GLY A 6 -10.86 -14.06 -19.21
C GLY A 6 -10.81 -13.96 -17.68
N GLU A 7 -10.33 -15.00 -17.03
CA GLU A 7 -10.19 -15.11 -15.57
C GLU A 7 -8.84 -14.59 -15.05
N SER A 8 -7.88 -14.38 -15.95
CA SER A 8 -6.52 -13.94 -15.61
C SER A 8 -6.13 -12.66 -16.33
N VAL A 9 -5.20 -11.95 -15.75
CA VAL A 9 -4.51 -10.80 -16.34
C VAL A 9 -3.04 -11.16 -16.43
N THR A 10 -2.50 -11.15 -17.66
CA THR A 10 -1.08 -11.36 -17.92
C THR A 10 -0.38 -10.02 -17.96
N VAL A 11 0.62 -9.85 -17.12
CA VAL A 11 1.43 -8.64 -17.05
C VAL A 11 2.81 -8.95 -17.60
N PRO A 12 3.26 -8.28 -18.67
CA PRO A 12 4.61 -8.45 -19.17
C PRO A 12 5.62 -7.80 -18.23
N VAL A 13 6.71 -8.53 -17.97
CA VAL A 13 7.86 -8.05 -17.19
C VAL A 13 9.08 -8.08 -18.09
N TRP A 14 9.74 -6.93 -18.21
CA TRP A 14 10.94 -6.78 -19.02
C TRP A 14 12.18 -6.85 -18.14
N GLY A 15 13.15 -7.69 -18.53
CA GLY A 15 14.43 -7.75 -17.86
C GLY A 15 15.29 -6.53 -18.17
N TYR A 16 16.09 -6.08 -17.19
CA TYR A 16 17.09 -5.06 -17.42
C TYR A 16 18.24 -5.65 -18.29
N ILE A 17 18.66 -4.89 -19.29
CA ILE A 17 19.68 -5.33 -20.24
C ILE A 17 21.12 -5.13 -19.76
N GLY A 18 21.31 -4.57 -18.56
CA GLY A 18 22.64 -4.25 -18.03
C GLY A 18 23.11 -2.83 -18.34
N ASP A 19 24.24 -2.47 -17.78
CA ASP A 19 24.82 -1.14 -17.95
C ASP A 19 25.56 -1.03 -19.30
N ALA A 20 25.62 0.20 -19.82
CA ALA A 20 26.41 0.49 -21.01
C ALA A 20 27.91 0.28 -20.73
N VAL A 21 28.61 -0.26 -21.72
CA VAL A 21 30.07 -0.50 -21.65
C VAL A 21 30.83 0.49 -22.53
N ASP A 22 32.05 0.79 -22.15
CA ASP A 22 32.94 1.64 -22.95
C ASP A 22 33.28 0.96 -24.29
N LEU A 23 33.19 1.71 -25.36
CA LEU A 23 33.49 1.22 -26.70
C LEU A 23 34.97 1.39 -27.03
N THR A 24 35.56 0.33 -27.59
CA THR A 24 36.91 0.39 -28.14
C THR A 24 36.85 0.58 -29.65
N GLU A 25 37.60 1.51 -30.17
CA GLU A 25 37.66 1.79 -31.61
C GLU A 25 38.06 0.54 -32.40
N GLY A 26 37.27 0.21 -33.45
CA GLY A 26 37.53 -0.96 -34.29
C GLY A 26 36.97 -2.29 -33.74
N THR A 27 36.35 -2.31 -32.58
CA THR A 27 35.68 -3.50 -32.03
C THR A 27 34.19 -3.40 -32.19
N PRO A 28 33.48 -4.43 -32.75
CA PRO A 28 32.05 -4.44 -32.83
C PRO A 28 31.46 -4.46 -31.41
N MET A 29 30.36 -3.71 -31.22
CA MET A 29 29.59 -3.71 -29.97
C MET A 29 28.81 -5.04 -29.86
N ASP A 30 28.90 -5.70 -28.71
CA ASP A 30 28.03 -6.83 -28.42
C ASP A 30 26.59 -6.39 -28.27
N THR A 31 25.66 -7.20 -28.78
CA THR A 31 24.23 -6.96 -28.68
C THR A 31 23.63 -7.93 -27.69
N GLU A 32 22.96 -7.41 -26.67
CA GLU A 32 22.17 -8.20 -25.74
C GLU A 32 20.72 -8.29 -26.17
N GLN A 33 20.11 -9.45 -25.95
CA GLN A 33 18.71 -9.65 -26.26
C GLN A 33 17.87 -9.35 -25.01
N MET A 34 16.94 -8.42 -25.14
CA MET A 34 15.99 -8.12 -24.07
C MET A 34 15.11 -9.34 -23.78
N THR A 35 15.11 -9.79 -22.53
CA THR A 35 14.27 -10.88 -22.07
C THR A 35 12.91 -10.36 -21.63
N ALA A 36 11.84 -11.03 -22.07
CA ALA A 36 10.48 -10.76 -21.61
C ALA A 36 9.98 -11.99 -20.87
N SER A 37 9.48 -11.78 -19.66
CA SER A 37 8.69 -12.75 -18.92
C SER A 37 7.28 -12.23 -18.74
N HIS A 38 6.38 -13.06 -18.20
CA HIS A 38 5.03 -12.65 -17.88
C HIS A 38 4.61 -13.28 -16.57
N ASP A 39 3.83 -12.53 -15.82
CA ASP A 39 3.15 -13.00 -14.62
C ASP A 39 1.64 -13.00 -14.82
N ASP A 40 1.01 -14.11 -14.46
CA ASP A 40 -0.42 -14.29 -14.57
C ASP A 40 -1.12 -14.10 -13.21
N TYR A 41 -2.01 -13.13 -13.15
CA TYR A 41 -2.82 -12.85 -11.97
C TYR A 41 -4.26 -13.25 -12.17
N LYS A 42 -4.77 -14.12 -11.29
CA LYS A 42 -6.19 -14.51 -11.31
C LYS A 42 -7.07 -13.43 -10.69
N ILE A 43 -8.15 -13.10 -11.40
CA ILE A 43 -9.16 -12.18 -10.89
C ILE A 43 -10.02 -12.92 -9.86
N LYS A 44 -10.18 -12.29 -8.70
CA LYS A 44 -11.06 -12.75 -7.62
C LYS A 44 -12.39 -12.04 -7.71
N GLU A 45 -13.45 -12.76 -7.43
CA GLU A 45 -14.77 -12.18 -7.23
C GLU A 45 -14.97 -11.91 -5.73
N ALA A 46 -15.49 -10.73 -5.40
CA ALA A 46 -15.82 -10.36 -4.04
C ALA A 46 -17.21 -9.76 -3.98
N GLY A 47 -18.02 -10.24 -3.05
CA GLY A 47 -19.39 -9.77 -2.86
C GLY A 47 -19.80 -9.84 -1.39
N LYS A 48 -20.84 -9.09 -1.06
CA LYS A 48 -21.51 -9.11 0.25
C LYS A 48 -22.98 -8.89 0.03
N ALA A 49 -23.83 -9.66 0.71
CA ALA A 49 -25.28 -9.50 0.70
C ALA A 49 -25.80 -9.13 2.09
N VAL A 50 -26.86 -8.38 2.14
CA VAL A 50 -27.61 -8.02 3.35
C VAL A 50 -29.09 -8.25 3.08
N GLU A 51 -29.75 -8.95 3.97
CA GLU A 51 -31.20 -9.18 3.94
C GLU A 51 -31.89 -8.23 4.90
N LEU A 52 -32.95 -7.57 4.45
CA LEU A 52 -33.80 -6.70 5.26
C LEU A 52 -35.25 -7.19 5.14
N THR A 53 -35.86 -7.49 6.28
CA THR A 53 -37.27 -7.88 6.29
C THR A 53 -38.20 -6.66 6.09
N ASP A 54 -39.35 -6.82 5.44
CA ASP A 54 -40.35 -5.77 5.27
C ASP A 54 -40.74 -5.13 6.61
N LYS A 55 -40.81 -5.94 7.66
CA LYS A 55 -41.09 -5.43 9.02
C LYS A 55 -39.99 -4.46 9.49
N ALA A 56 -38.71 -4.78 9.24
CA ALA A 56 -37.61 -3.90 9.63
C ALA A 56 -37.61 -2.60 8.82
N ILE A 57 -38.00 -2.65 7.56
CA ILE A 57 -38.14 -1.47 6.70
C ILE A 57 -39.30 -0.57 7.16
N LEU A 58 -40.44 -1.18 7.47
CA LEU A 58 -41.67 -0.43 7.84
C LEU A 58 -41.66 0.10 9.27
N THR A 59 -41.00 -0.61 10.20
CA THR A 59 -40.97 -0.23 11.63
C THR A 59 -39.64 0.40 12.04
N GLY A 60 -38.63 0.36 11.19
CA GLY A 60 -37.32 0.95 11.45
C GLY A 60 -37.36 2.46 11.53
N LEU A 61 -36.67 3.04 12.53
CA LEU A 61 -36.49 4.48 12.63
C LEU A 61 -35.34 4.89 11.68
N GLY A 62 -35.61 5.79 10.73
CA GLY A 62 -34.61 6.26 9.76
C GLY A 62 -34.73 5.56 8.40
N ASP A 63 -33.60 5.41 7.70
CA ASP A 63 -33.48 4.75 6.39
C ASP A 63 -32.64 3.46 6.47
N PRO A 64 -33.25 2.29 6.74
CA PRO A 64 -32.52 1.02 6.82
C PRO A 64 -31.90 0.61 5.50
N VAL A 65 -32.53 0.95 4.36
CA VAL A 65 -32.05 0.59 3.02
C VAL A 65 -30.79 1.39 2.67
N GLY A 66 -30.81 2.70 2.91
CA GLY A 66 -29.65 3.55 2.71
C GLY A 66 -28.49 3.17 3.63
N ALA A 67 -28.76 2.82 4.89
CA ALA A 67 -27.76 2.33 5.82
C ALA A 67 -27.14 1.00 5.36
N ALA A 68 -27.95 0.07 4.81
CA ALA A 68 -27.44 -1.17 4.25
C ALA A 68 -26.54 -0.94 3.04
N ALA A 69 -26.93 -0.06 2.11
CA ALA A 69 -26.13 0.30 0.96
C ALA A 69 -24.78 0.90 1.36
N GLN A 70 -24.76 1.78 2.36
CA GLN A 70 -23.54 2.34 2.92
C GLN A 70 -22.63 1.25 3.52
N GLN A 71 -23.20 0.33 4.29
CA GLN A 71 -22.46 -0.78 4.90
C GLN A 71 -21.85 -1.71 3.82
N LEU A 72 -22.59 -2.00 2.75
CA LEU A 72 -22.10 -2.79 1.63
C LEU A 72 -20.91 -2.10 0.94
N SER A 73 -21.02 -0.81 0.67
CA SER A 73 -19.93 -0.03 0.06
C SER A 73 -18.65 -0.04 0.94
N MET A 74 -18.83 0.14 2.25
CA MET A 74 -17.72 0.05 3.22
C MET A 74 -17.11 -1.36 3.27
N ALA A 75 -17.92 -2.40 3.15
CA ALA A 75 -17.44 -3.78 3.16
C ALA A 75 -16.56 -4.09 1.93
N ILE A 76 -16.95 -3.61 0.74
CA ILE A 76 -16.15 -3.77 -0.49
C ILE A 76 -14.86 -2.97 -0.38
N ALA A 77 -14.89 -1.71 0.02
CA ALA A 77 -13.68 -0.91 0.23
C ALA A 77 -12.72 -1.58 1.23
N SER A 78 -13.26 -2.08 2.34
CA SER A 78 -12.46 -2.82 3.33
C SER A 78 -11.84 -4.10 2.77
N LYS A 79 -12.52 -4.78 1.84
CA LYS A 79 -11.97 -5.98 1.18
C LYS A 79 -10.80 -5.63 0.27
N VAL A 80 -10.93 -4.57 -0.54
CA VAL A 80 -9.84 -4.08 -1.40
C VAL A 80 -8.61 -3.72 -0.58
N ASP A 81 -8.77 -2.94 0.49
CA ASP A 81 -7.65 -2.59 1.38
C ASP A 81 -6.97 -3.84 1.99
N ASN A 82 -7.75 -4.85 2.39
CA ASN A 82 -7.18 -6.09 2.94
C ASN A 82 -6.37 -6.85 1.89
N ASP A 83 -6.84 -6.88 0.65
CA ASP A 83 -6.13 -7.54 -0.45
C ASP A 83 -4.84 -6.79 -0.81
N VAL A 84 -4.85 -5.45 -0.77
CA VAL A 84 -3.64 -4.62 -0.94
C VAL A 84 -2.61 -4.91 0.16
N LEU A 85 -3.03 -4.94 1.44
CA LEU A 85 -2.13 -5.27 2.54
C LEU A 85 -1.58 -6.70 2.45
N ALA A 86 -2.41 -7.65 1.98
CA ALA A 86 -1.97 -9.01 1.73
C ALA A 86 -0.93 -9.08 0.61
N ALA A 87 -1.08 -8.30 -0.45
CA ALA A 87 -0.09 -8.19 -1.52
C ALA A 87 1.22 -7.57 -1.01
N LEU A 88 1.15 -6.50 -0.21
CA LEU A 88 2.32 -5.86 0.40
C LEU A 88 3.10 -6.81 1.32
N SER A 89 2.42 -7.76 1.98
CA SER A 89 3.10 -8.76 2.83
C SER A 89 4.00 -9.73 2.05
N GLY A 90 3.85 -9.80 0.74
CA GLY A 90 4.74 -10.55 -0.17
C GLY A 90 5.98 -9.80 -0.61
N ALA A 91 6.23 -8.59 -0.13
CA ALA A 91 7.40 -7.80 -0.49
C ALA A 91 8.71 -8.52 -0.11
N THR A 92 9.70 -8.45 -1.01
CA THR A 92 11.01 -9.08 -0.80
C THR A 92 11.91 -8.28 0.13
N LEU A 93 11.75 -6.94 0.14
CA LEU A 93 12.52 -6.06 1.02
C LEU A 93 11.91 -6.07 2.42
N THR A 94 12.58 -6.73 3.35
CA THR A 94 12.09 -6.89 4.72
C THR A 94 13.11 -6.38 5.74
N SER A 95 12.61 -5.82 6.83
CA SER A 95 13.38 -5.45 8.02
C SER A 95 12.71 -6.04 9.26
N THR A 96 13.47 -6.74 10.07
CA THR A 96 12.98 -7.31 11.32
C THR A 96 13.63 -6.61 12.50
N SER A 97 12.83 -6.30 13.52
CA SER A 97 13.31 -5.78 14.80
C SER A 97 12.70 -6.60 15.92
N THR A 98 13.48 -6.91 16.93
CA THR A 98 13.02 -7.57 18.18
C THR A 98 12.55 -6.57 19.23
N SER A 99 12.74 -5.27 18.97
CA SER A 99 12.35 -4.19 19.85
C SER A 99 11.02 -3.57 19.41
N ALA A 100 10.37 -2.85 20.33
CA ALA A 100 9.23 -2.01 19.97
C ALA A 100 9.62 -1.01 18.87
N ILE A 101 8.63 -0.54 18.12
CA ILE A 101 8.85 0.47 17.08
C ILE A 101 9.54 1.71 17.67
N SER A 102 10.61 2.15 17.04
CA SER A 102 11.42 3.29 17.44
C SER A 102 11.86 4.12 16.23
N TYR A 103 12.29 5.33 16.46
CA TYR A 103 12.84 6.20 15.42
C TYR A 103 14.02 5.51 14.70
N ASP A 104 14.97 4.97 15.44
CA ASP A 104 16.17 4.32 14.89
C ASP A 104 15.80 3.11 14.02
N GLY A 105 14.82 2.28 14.46
CA GLY A 105 14.34 1.14 13.68
C GLY A 105 13.66 1.54 12.36
N ILE A 106 13.00 2.70 12.33
CA ILE A 106 12.42 3.24 11.08
C ILE A 106 13.53 3.74 10.15
N VAL A 107 14.55 4.42 10.69
CA VAL A 107 15.72 4.87 9.91
C VAL A 107 16.42 3.68 9.26
N ASP A 108 16.67 2.61 10.01
CA ASP A 108 17.29 1.38 9.50
C ASP A 108 16.45 0.71 8.40
N ALA A 109 15.12 0.72 8.55
CA ALA A 109 14.22 0.19 7.54
C ALA A 109 14.21 1.04 6.26
N VAL A 110 14.24 2.36 6.39
CA VAL A 110 14.28 3.30 5.26
C VAL A 110 15.62 3.20 4.53
N ALA A 111 16.73 3.03 5.23
CA ALA A 111 18.05 2.88 4.63
C ALA A 111 18.14 1.68 3.68
N LYS A 112 17.31 0.64 3.86
CA LYS A 112 17.29 -0.53 2.97
C LYS A 112 16.74 -0.25 1.57
N PHE A 113 16.09 0.88 1.35
CA PHE A 113 15.64 1.26 0.01
C PHE A 113 16.79 1.71 -0.90
N GLU A 114 17.93 2.10 -0.31
CA GLU A 114 19.12 2.57 -1.05
C GLU A 114 18.76 3.61 -2.13
N GLU A 115 17.84 4.52 -1.76
CA GLU A 115 17.21 5.46 -2.69
C GLU A 115 18.11 6.63 -3.01
N GLU A 116 18.41 6.81 -4.28
CA GLU A 116 19.21 7.92 -4.80
C GLU A 116 18.38 8.99 -5.52
N GLN A 117 17.09 8.69 -5.82
CA GLN A 117 16.23 9.59 -6.58
C GLN A 117 15.64 10.70 -5.68
N GLU A 118 15.74 11.95 -6.13
CA GLU A 118 15.10 13.08 -5.46
C GLU A 118 13.58 13.07 -5.65
N GLY A 119 12.85 13.64 -4.68
CA GLY A 119 11.40 13.78 -4.77
C GLY A 119 10.59 12.56 -4.39
N VAL A 120 11.22 11.47 -4.00
CA VAL A 120 10.55 10.23 -3.56
C VAL A 120 9.85 10.44 -2.24
N VAL A 121 8.60 10.04 -2.17
CA VAL A 121 7.77 10.10 -0.96
C VAL A 121 7.56 8.69 -0.40
N LYS A 122 7.81 8.52 0.89
CA LYS A 122 7.58 7.25 1.60
C LYS A 122 6.42 7.38 2.56
N TYR A 123 5.57 6.36 2.62
CA TYR A 123 4.44 6.24 3.55
C TYR A 123 4.66 5.05 4.45
N LEU A 124 4.65 5.29 5.77
CA LEU A 124 4.77 4.27 6.80
C LEU A 124 3.40 3.97 7.40
N PHE A 125 2.93 2.74 7.24
CA PHE A 125 1.67 2.25 7.81
C PHE A 125 1.93 1.58 9.14
N ILE A 126 1.31 2.10 10.21
CA ILE A 126 1.43 1.60 11.58
C ILE A 126 0.08 1.46 12.27
N SER A 127 0.05 0.72 13.38
CA SER A 127 -1.13 0.67 14.26
C SER A 127 -1.19 1.88 15.20
N SER A 128 -2.38 2.14 15.76
CA SER A 128 -2.56 3.20 16.77
C SER A 128 -1.74 2.94 18.05
N ALA A 129 -1.52 1.66 18.42
CA ALA A 129 -0.68 1.32 19.56
C ALA A 129 0.78 1.69 19.31
N GLN A 130 1.28 1.44 18.10
CA GLN A 130 2.64 1.80 17.71
C GLN A 130 2.81 3.32 17.58
N GLU A 131 1.80 4.02 17.10
CA GLU A 131 1.78 5.50 17.12
C GLU A 131 1.98 6.03 18.54
N THR A 132 1.27 5.45 19.51
CA THR A 132 1.42 5.84 20.93
C THR A 132 2.84 5.56 21.45
N THR A 133 3.45 4.47 21.01
CA THR A 133 4.83 4.11 21.37
C THR A 133 5.82 5.12 20.80
N LEU A 134 5.68 5.49 19.53
CA LEU A 134 6.52 6.51 18.87
C LEU A 134 6.39 7.88 19.55
N ARG A 135 5.18 8.26 19.98
CA ARG A 135 4.98 9.51 20.73
C ARG A 135 5.69 9.55 22.08
N LYS A 136 6.05 8.40 22.63
CA LYS A 136 6.80 8.27 23.88
C LYS A 136 8.31 8.07 23.66
N ASP A 137 8.75 7.90 22.42
CA ASP A 137 10.17 7.73 22.11
C ASP A 137 10.94 9.01 22.40
N PRO A 138 11.96 8.98 23.28
CA PRO A 138 12.77 10.15 23.63
C PRO A 138 13.43 10.82 22.42
N ASN A 139 13.85 10.02 21.43
CA ASN A 139 14.45 10.53 20.20
C ASN A 139 13.47 11.34 19.36
N PHE A 140 12.18 11.05 19.49
CA PHE A 140 11.11 11.73 18.77
C PHE A 140 10.57 12.96 19.53
N ILE A 141 10.55 12.90 20.89
CA ILE A 141 10.02 13.97 21.75
C ILE A 141 11.00 15.13 21.89
N ASP A 142 12.31 14.92 21.66
CA ASP A 142 13.33 15.92 21.91
C ASP A 142 13.10 17.17 21.03
N LYS A 143 12.67 18.23 21.68
CA LYS A 143 12.39 19.55 21.10
C LYS A 143 13.57 20.11 20.28
N ASN A 144 14.79 19.75 20.64
CA ASN A 144 16.00 20.22 19.96
C ASN A 144 16.24 19.49 18.62
N LYS A 145 15.61 18.31 18.42
CA LYS A 145 15.77 17.50 17.23
C LYS A 145 14.68 17.73 16.19
N TYR A 146 13.42 17.95 16.60
CA TYR A 146 12.26 18.01 15.69
C TYR A 146 11.40 19.28 15.74
N GLY A 147 11.75 20.24 16.61
CA GLY A 147 11.01 21.50 16.72
C GLY A 147 9.71 21.41 17.55
N ASN A 148 9.04 22.55 17.68
CA ASN A 148 7.89 22.72 18.58
C ASN A 148 6.58 22.07 18.10
N ASP A 149 6.44 21.81 16.81
CA ASP A 149 5.12 21.51 16.21
C ASP A 149 4.57 20.13 16.59
N VAL A 150 5.44 19.13 16.75
CA VAL A 150 5.01 17.75 17.09
C VAL A 150 4.52 17.66 18.53
N MET A 151 5.17 18.36 19.47
CA MET A 151 4.74 18.39 20.88
C MET A 151 3.43 19.17 21.07
N ALA A 152 3.22 20.23 20.32
CA ALA A 152 2.06 21.09 20.46
C ALA A 152 0.82 20.51 19.78
N SER A 153 0.95 19.93 18.59
CA SER A 153 -0.16 19.40 17.79
C SER A 153 -0.53 17.95 18.15
N GLY A 154 0.40 17.20 18.73
CA GLY A 154 0.23 15.78 19.00
C GLY A 154 0.07 14.92 17.73
N VAL A 155 0.28 15.49 16.53
CA VAL A 155 0.19 14.81 15.25
C VAL A 155 1.57 14.38 14.81
N ILE A 156 1.75 13.08 14.58
CA ILE A 156 2.94 12.55 13.93
C ILE A 156 2.74 12.69 12.41
N GLY A 157 3.28 13.76 11.82
CA GLY A 157 3.21 13.98 10.38
C GLY A 157 4.23 13.15 9.61
N LYS A 158 5.52 13.30 9.98
CA LYS A 158 6.65 12.63 9.33
C LYS A 158 7.62 12.07 10.36
N VAL A 159 8.15 10.88 10.09
CA VAL A 159 9.20 10.22 10.88
C VAL A 159 10.25 9.67 9.93
N ALA A 160 11.50 10.00 10.11
CA ALA A 160 12.62 9.53 9.28
C ALA A 160 12.36 9.67 7.76
N GLY A 161 11.76 10.80 7.35
CA GLY A 161 11.41 11.04 5.94
C GLY A 161 10.11 10.37 5.46
N CYS A 162 9.48 9.51 6.26
CA CYS A 162 8.23 8.85 5.92
C CYS A 162 7.02 9.61 6.45
N ASN A 163 5.97 9.77 5.64
CA ASN A 163 4.66 10.18 6.10
C ASN A 163 4.00 9.04 6.88
N VAL A 164 3.57 9.29 8.09
CA VAL A 164 2.96 8.27 8.95
C VAL A 164 1.46 8.18 8.69
N VAL A 165 0.99 6.96 8.42
CA VAL A 165 -0.42 6.62 8.22
C VAL A 165 -0.83 5.59 9.26
N VAL A 166 -1.78 5.98 10.12
CA VAL A 166 -2.31 5.08 11.14
C VAL A 166 -3.45 4.25 10.56
N SER A 167 -3.32 2.93 10.59
CA SER A 167 -4.33 2.00 10.08
C SER A 167 -4.75 1.00 11.15
N ARG A 168 -6.07 0.79 11.27
CA ARG A 168 -6.64 -0.25 12.12
C ARG A 168 -6.42 -1.67 11.58
N LYS A 169 -5.96 -1.78 10.34
CA LYS A 169 -5.68 -3.07 9.68
C LYS A 169 -4.29 -3.61 10.00
N ILE A 170 -3.42 -2.77 10.55
CA ILE A 170 -2.15 -3.20 11.14
C ILE A 170 -2.45 -3.71 12.55
N VAL A 171 -2.54 -5.03 12.69
CA VAL A 171 -2.87 -5.68 13.94
C VAL A 171 -1.67 -6.43 14.51
N GLU A 172 -1.65 -6.57 15.82
CA GLU A 172 -0.68 -7.38 16.51
C GLU A 172 -0.96 -8.87 16.27
N ASN A 173 0.08 -9.60 15.93
CA ASN A 173 0.02 -11.05 15.77
C ASN A 173 1.17 -11.70 16.56
N GLY A 174 0.85 -12.39 17.64
CA GLY A 174 1.84 -13.06 18.48
C GLY A 174 2.89 -12.14 19.11
N GLY A 175 2.52 -10.93 19.47
CA GLY A 175 3.43 -9.92 20.05
C GLY A 175 4.16 -9.07 19.01
N ASN A 176 3.94 -9.32 17.72
CA ASN A 176 4.63 -8.61 16.63
C ASN A 176 3.64 -7.85 15.75
N PHE A 177 4.11 -6.75 15.18
CA PHE A 177 3.40 -5.99 14.16
C PHE A 177 4.11 -6.12 12.82
N THR A 178 3.34 -6.29 11.75
CA THR A 178 3.85 -6.17 10.38
C THR A 178 3.50 -4.79 9.86
N ASN A 179 4.50 -3.92 9.79
CA ASN A 179 4.37 -2.56 9.27
C ASN A 179 4.78 -2.55 7.80
N PHE A 180 4.26 -1.60 7.04
CA PHE A 180 4.58 -1.44 5.63
C PHE A 180 5.15 -0.05 5.38
N ILE A 181 6.26 0.01 4.66
CA ILE A 181 6.77 1.25 4.09
C ILE A 181 6.55 1.16 2.58
N VAL A 182 5.74 2.06 2.06
CA VAL A 182 5.43 2.14 0.63
C VAL A 182 6.11 3.36 0.07
N GLN A 183 6.92 3.15 -0.95
CA GLN A 183 7.59 4.21 -1.68
C GLN A 183 6.75 4.60 -2.88
N VAL A 184 6.58 5.90 -3.07
CA VAL A 184 5.93 6.50 -4.23
C VAL A 184 6.96 7.35 -4.95
N THR A 185 7.32 6.94 -6.15
CA THR A 185 8.19 7.74 -7.02
C THR A 185 7.36 8.84 -7.68
N PRO A 186 7.89 10.06 -7.85
CA PRO A 186 7.24 11.07 -8.66
C PRO A 186 7.09 10.56 -10.09
N GLU A 187 6.03 11.00 -10.78
CA GLU A 187 5.92 10.72 -12.21
C GLU A 187 7.15 11.30 -12.92
N PRO A 188 7.90 10.48 -13.67
CA PRO A 188 9.06 10.98 -14.40
C PRO A 188 8.61 11.97 -15.46
N GLU A 189 9.31 13.11 -15.55
CA GLU A 189 9.04 14.15 -16.53
C GLU A 189 9.25 13.67 -17.99
N ASP A 190 9.95 12.55 -18.19
CA ASP A 190 10.37 12.01 -19.49
C ASP A 190 9.67 10.72 -19.96
N GLY A 191 8.46 10.45 -19.46
CA GLY A 191 7.64 9.35 -20.00
C GLY A 191 8.06 7.93 -19.59
N VAL A 192 9.01 7.78 -18.67
CA VAL A 192 9.28 6.48 -18.04
C VAL A 192 8.20 6.22 -16.98
N PRO A 193 7.38 5.16 -17.11
CA PRO A 193 6.31 4.92 -16.16
C PRO A 193 6.88 4.63 -14.77
N ALA A 194 6.43 5.36 -13.76
CA ALA A 194 6.72 5.03 -12.37
C ALA A 194 6.21 3.61 -12.06
N LEU A 195 7.06 2.77 -11.46
CA LEU A 195 6.65 1.44 -11.04
C LEU A 195 5.88 1.56 -9.71
N PRO A 196 4.57 1.28 -9.69
CA PRO A 196 3.80 1.33 -8.46
C PRO A 196 4.18 0.16 -7.55
N ALA A 197 4.21 0.40 -6.23
CA ALA A 197 4.45 -0.65 -5.24
C ALA A 197 3.35 -1.73 -5.25
N VAL A 198 2.13 -1.36 -5.62
CA VAL A 198 0.97 -2.25 -5.78
C VAL A 198 0.10 -1.77 -6.93
N THR A 199 -0.32 -2.70 -7.78
CA THR A 199 -1.25 -2.43 -8.87
C THR A 199 -2.56 -3.16 -8.63
N ILE A 200 -3.68 -2.47 -8.79
CA ILE A 200 -5.02 -3.05 -8.65
C ILE A 200 -5.63 -3.22 -10.05
N PHE A 201 -5.94 -4.45 -10.42
CA PHE A 201 -6.64 -4.77 -11.66
C PHE A 201 -8.14 -4.97 -11.40
N MET A 202 -8.95 -4.01 -11.82
CA MET A 202 -10.41 -4.13 -11.74
C MET A 202 -10.99 -4.50 -13.09
N LYS A 203 -11.81 -5.56 -13.13
CA LYS A 203 -12.57 -5.96 -14.32
C LYS A 203 -14.00 -5.45 -14.33
N ARG A 204 -14.57 -5.21 -13.16
CA ARG A 204 -15.92 -4.67 -12.98
C ARG A 204 -15.90 -3.71 -11.77
N ASP A 205 -16.60 -2.61 -11.91
CA ASP A 205 -16.85 -1.71 -10.80
C ASP A 205 -17.82 -2.34 -9.80
N ALA A 206 -17.79 -1.87 -8.54
CA ALA A 206 -18.73 -2.32 -7.53
C ALA A 206 -20.16 -1.93 -7.93
N LEU A 207 -21.06 -2.91 -7.90
CA LEU A 207 -22.47 -2.74 -8.22
C LEU A 207 -23.31 -3.18 -7.02
N VAL A 208 -24.31 -2.38 -6.65
CA VAL A 208 -25.33 -2.75 -5.65
C VAL A 208 -26.59 -3.13 -6.41
N GLU A 209 -27.02 -4.35 -6.23
CA GLU A 209 -28.27 -4.87 -6.79
C GLU A 209 -29.26 -5.08 -5.64
N THR A 210 -30.50 -4.73 -5.87
CA THR A 210 -31.62 -4.98 -4.94
C THR A 210 -32.55 -6.00 -5.57
N ASP A 211 -32.84 -7.06 -4.84
CA ASP A 211 -33.85 -8.05 -5.20
C ASP A 211 -34.95 -8.05 -4.13
N ARG A 212 -36.18 -8.24 -4.53
CA ARG A 212 -37.32 -8.30 -3.65
C ARG A 212 -38.15 -9.54 -4.00
N ASP A 213 -38.21 -10.50 -3.08
CA ASP A 213 -39.05 -11.68 -3.13
C ASP A 213 -40.55 -11.34 -2.92
#